data_ae245c5cb8b7bfb4a481e60d99018868
#
_entry.id   ae245c5cb8b7bfb4a481e60d99018868
#
_cell.length_a   1.000
_cell.length_b   1.000
_cell.length_c   1.000
_cell.angle_alpha   90.00
_cell.angle_beta   90.00
_cell.angle_gamma   90.00
#
_symmetry.space_group_name_H-M   'P 1'
#
loop_
_entity.id
_entity.type
_entity.pdbx_description
1 polymer ?
#
loop_
_entity_poly.entity_id
_entity_poly.type
_entity_poly.pdbx_seq_one_letter_code
_entity_poly.pdbx_strand_id
1 'polypeptide(L)'
;IAPSVNNKGVVVANLGTVGIASGEAVTVDFVGNDLIAFAIDKSVEGQVLDKDGNLINDRISNSGSIQAKGGQAILTARNASDIIKNVINMEGRIEAHSVVKKDGRIFLGGGDEGNVNIAGNLNTSGESSGDSGGEIFVQGASVILDKSLIQAKGKDAKGGDITITGTSWLSVGGQIDASGDSGGNIKLTAGGLSIAAPILAQGSTGQGGSININSLSRSWENVDALLDVSGATGGSIQNFTVQQITASGKYLALGNDGKGGSIDVTASSLKFMSNTMDASGTKGGGTIRLGGEYQGGKNLSVDEIQNAETLLMTDAAQITAKVTGTEGDGGRIIVWADQQAAVFGQIDVTPGTQTGAGGFVEVSSADTLTFGAKVLTGINDRTGTLLLDPKNITIASSGGNGSGAFSLTAMMGSGYSGGKNFNQSLDTRDNFGASVSLDGNRL
;
A
#
# COMPACT_ATOMS: atom_id res chain seq x y z
N ILE A 1 6.37 29.82 19.85
CA ILE A 1 6.94 28.81 20.78
C ILE A 1 6.29 29.02 22.13
N ALA A 2 5.71 27.99 22.74
CA ALA A 2 5.08 28.03 24.06
C ALA A 2 4.88 26.60 24.59
N PRO A 3 4.61 26.40 25.91
CA PRO A 3 4.24 25.11 26.44
C PRO A 3 2.96 24.48 25.82
N SER A 4 2.07 25.33 25.32
CA SER A 4 0.93 24.96 24.45
C SER A 4 0.60 26.07 23.48
N VAL A 5 0.16 25.70 22.26
CA VAL A 5 -0.25 26.64 21.22
C VAL A 5 -1.61 26.22 20.66
N ASN A 6 -2.58 27.16 20.64
CA ASN A 6 -3.89 26.93 20.05
C ASN A 6 -4.18 27.97 18.97
N ASN A 7 -4.24 27.55 17.71
CA ASN A 7 -4.61 28.41 16.60
C ASN A 7 -6.08 28.18 16.20
N LYS A 8 -6.93 29.20 16.40
CA LYS A 8 -8.32 29.24 15.94
C LYS A 8 -8.55 30.27 14.82
N GLY A 9 -7.50 31.00 14.46
CA GLY A 9 -7.52 32.06 13.45
C GLY A 9 -6.84 31.67 12.16
N VAL A 10 -6.28 32.68 11.48
CA VAL A 10 -5.56 32.52 10.21
C VAL A 10 -4.12 33.02 10.38
N VAL A 11 -3.16 32.16 10.06
CA VAL A 11 -1.73 32.50 10.01
C VAL A 11 -1.28 32.42 8.54
N VAL A 12 -0.68 33.48 8.02
CA VAL A 12 -0.23 33.56 6.60
C VAL A 12 1.24 33.93 6.54
N ALA A 13 2.04 33.13 5.83
CA ALA A 13 3.45 33.37 5.54
C ALA A 13 3.82 32.81 4.14
N ASN A 14 3.20 33.36 3.08
CA ASN A 14 3.49 32.91 1.72
C ASN A 14 4.97 33.14 1.37
N LEU A 15 5.58 32.15 0.70
CA LEU A 15 7.01 32.06 0.38
C LEU A 15 7.92 32.03 1.64
N GLY A 16 7.34 31.93 2.81
CA GLY A 16 8.02 31.91 4.10
C GLY A 16 7.74 30.66 4.90
N THR A 17 8.10 30.68 6.18
CA THR A 17 7.89 29.55 7.08
C THR A 17 6.96 29.95 8.22
N VAL A 18 5.93 29.12 8.47
CA VAL A 18 5.16 29.12 9.72
C VAL A 18 5.72 28.04 10.61
N GLY A 19 6.33 28.42 11.73
CA GLY A 19 6.83 27.50 12.74
C GLY A 19 6.03 27.56 14.03
N ILE A 20 5.45 26.44 14.46
CA ILE A 20 4.78 26.30 15.74
C ILE A 20 5.48 25.18 16.52
N ALA A 21 6.07 25.53 17.66
CA ALA A 21 6.76 24.56 18.50
C ALA A 21 6.22 24.59 19.93
N SER A 22 6.02 23.42 20.52
CA SER A 22 5.64 23.24 21.91
C SER A 22 6.74 22.54 22.69
N GLY A 23 7.31 23.25 23.65
CA GLY A 23 8.39 22.80 24.53
C GLY A 23 8.70 23.84 25.59
N GLU A 24 9.44 23.49 26.63
CA GLU A 24 9.98 24.42 27.63
C GLU A 24 11.23 25.15 27.10
N ALA A 25 12.03 24.48 26.29
CA ALA A 25 13.14 25.05 25.54
C ALA A 25 13.14 24.54 24.10
N VAL A 26 13.34 25.44 23.14
CA VAL A 26 13.34 25.15 21.70
C VAL A 26 14.48 25.91 21.06
N THR A 27 15.37 25.20 20.38
CA THR A 27 16.37 25.78 19.49
C THR A 27 15.78 25.95 18.09
N VAL A 28 15.95 27.15 17.54
CA VAL A 28 15.60 27.46 16.15
C VAL A 28 16.89 27.56 15.36
N ASP A 29 17.11 26.66 14.44
CA ASP A 29 18.26 26.67 13.55
C ASP A 29 17.88 27.27 12.19
N PHE A 30 18.62 28.30 11.79
CA PHE A 30 18.48 28.94 10.47
C PHE A 30 19.56 28.36 9.56
N VAL A 31 19.29 27.23 8.94
CA VAL A 31 20.21 26.62 7.98
C VAL A 31 20.17 27.45 6.69
N GLY A 32 21.35 27.85 6.18
CA GLY A 32 21.51 28.81 5.09
C GLY A 32 20.93 28.41 3.70
N ASN A 33 20.04 27.47 3.63
CA ASN A 33 19.34 26.97 2.43
C ASN A 33 17.82 27.18 2.50
N ASP A 34 17.36 28.23 3.18
CA ASP A 34 15.94 28.56 3.44
C ASP A 34 15.19 27.54 4.32
N LEU A 35 15.89 26.62 4.97
CA LEU A 35 15.30 25.66 5.92
C LEU A 35 15.41 26.20 7.35
N ILE A 36 14.27 26.34 8.00
CA ILE A 36 14.20 26.58 9.45
C ILE A 36 13.93 25.23 10.10
N ALA A 37 14.82 24.80 10.98
CA ALA A 37 14.62 23.61 11.79
C ALA A 37 14.31 23.99 13.25
N PHE A 38 13.43 23.25 13.89
CA PHE A 38 13.12 23.37 15.31
C PHE A 38 13.57 22.11 16.04
N ALA A 39 14.44 22.26 17.01
CA ALA A 39 14.78 21.22 17.96
C ALA A 39 14.13 21.54 19.30
N ILE A 40 13.36 20.61 19.84
CA ILE A 40 12.81 20.75 21.19
C ILE A 40 13.87 20.22 22.17
N ASP A 41 14.58 21.12 22.80
CA ASP A 41 15.67 20.80 23.73
C ASP A 41 15.12 20.29 25.08
N LYS A 42 13.98 20.85 25.50
CA LYS A 42 13.31 20.43 26.73
C LYS A 42 11.81 20.28 26.51
N SER A 43 11.34 19.05 26.76
CA SER A 43 9.92 18.71 26.72
C SER A 43 9.15 19.47 27.80
N VAL A 44 7.85 19.67 27.60
CA VAL A 44 6.98 20.23 28.63
C VAL A 44 6.80 19.20 29.74
N GLU A 45 7.26 19.52 30.93
CA GLU A 45 7.10 18.72 32.13
C GLU A 45 5.90 19.25 32.94
N GLY A 46 4.90 18.42 33.14
CA GLY A 46 3.73 18.78 33.93
C GLY A 46 2.50 19.21 33.13
N GLN A 47 1.44 19.56 33.87
CA GLN A 47 0.16 19.98 33.30
C GLN A 47 0.24 21.44 32.86
N VAL A 48 -0.32 21.73 31.69
CA VAL A 48 -0.52 23.10 31.22
C VAL A 48 -1.99 23.47 31.44
N LEU A 49 -2.23 24.60 32.10
CA LEU A 49 -3.55 25.12 32.38
C LEU A 49 -3.84 26.35 31.49
N ASP A 50 -5.09 26.54 31.13
CA ASP A 50 -5.54 27.77 30.49
C ASP A 50 -5.71 28.92 31.52
N LYS A 51 -6.09 30.09 31.04
CA LYS A 51 -6.31 31.29 31.90
C LYS A 51 -7.43 31.10 32.94
N ASP A 52 -8.29 30.13 32.76
CA ASP A 52 -9.42 29.82 33.62
C ASP A 52 -9.13 28.62 34.54
N GLY A 53 -7.91 28.08 34.51
CA GLY A 53 -7.43 26.98 35.33
C GLY A 53 -7.81 25.57 34.80
N ASN A 54 -8.33 25.45 33.55
CA ASN A 54 -8.66 24.18 32.97
C ASN A 54 -7.42 23.52 32.34
N LEU A 55 -7.36 22.19 32.41
CA LEU A 55 -6.27 21.41 31.79
C LEU A 55 -6.33 21.54 30.28
N ILE A 56 -5.19 21.88 29.68
CA ILE A 56 -4.99 21.84 28.23
C ILE A 56 -4.50 20.44 27.84
N ASN A 57 -5.33 19.72 27.06
CA ASN A 57 -5.05 18.33 26.68
C ASN A 57 -4.13 18.16 25.47
N ASP A 58 -3.96 19.23 24.65
CA ASP A 58 -3.14 19.20 23.45
C ASP A 58 -1.97 20.17 23.57
N ARG A 59 -0.78 19.81 23.08
CA ARG A 59 0.36 20.72 23.05
C ARG A 59 0.27 21.69 21.88
N ILE A 60 -0.18 21.21 20.72
CA ILE A 60 -0.53 22.03 19.57
C ILE A 60 -1.93 21.64 19.12
N SER A 61 -2.84 22.62 19.09
CA SER A 61 -4.18 22.49 18.53
C SER A 61 -4.33 23.50 17.39
N ASN A 62 -4.76 23.03 16.22
CA ASN A 62 -5.08 23.91 15.10
C ASN A 62 -6.46 23.59 14.56
N SER A 63 -7.45 24.38 14.91
CA SER A 63 -8.78 24.37 14.32
C SER A 63 -9.00 25.52 13.32
N GLY A 64 -7.98 26.38 13.15
CA GLY A 64 -7.97 27.48 12.20
C GLY A 64 -7.28 27.13 10.86
N SER A 65 -6.67 28.12 10.24
CA SER A 65 -5.97 27.97 8.94
C SER A 65 -4.53 28.45 9.05
N ILE A 66 -3.61 27.68 8.47
CA ILE A 66 -2.22 28.06 8.25
C ILE A 66 -1.96 28.05 6.75
N GLN A 67 -1.45 29.15 6.20
CA GLN A 67 -1.18 29.32 4.78
C GLN A 67 0.29 29.69 4.59
N ALA A 68 1.05 28.84 3.86
CA ALA A 68 2.46 29.04 3.57
C ALA A 68 2.77 28.66 2.10
N LYS A 69 2.03 29.26 1.15
CA LYS A 69 2.16 28.96 -0.29
C LYS A 69 3.59 29.18 -0.79
N GLY A 70 4.19 28.16 -1.43
CA GLY A 70 5.60 28.16 -1.86
C GLY A 70 6.59 28.22 -0.68
N GLY A 71 6.15 27.89 0.52
CA GLY A 71 6.92 27.91 1.75
C GLY A 71 6.68 26.69 2.60
N GLN A 72 6.81 26.82 3.92
CA GLN A 72 6.78 25.68 4.84
C GLN A 72 5.86 25.94 6.03
N ALA A 73 5.15 24.89 6.47
CA ALA A 73 4.45 24.85 7.75
C ALA A 73 5.04 23.72 8.61
N ILE A 74 5.61 24.08 9.76
CA ILE A 74 6.27 23.15 10.68
C ILE A 74 5.57 23.24 12.01
N LEU A 75 4.95 22.13 12.45
CA LEU A 75 4.37 21.98 13.76
C LEU A 75 5.13 20.87 14.49
N THR A 76 5.78 21.18 15.59
CA THR A 76 6.53 20.22 16.38
C THR A 76 6.21 20.32 17.86
N ALA A 77 5.93 19.19 18.47
CA ALA A 77 5.63 19.11 19.90
C ALA A 77 6.30 17.88 20.49
N ARG A 78 6.87 18.05 21.67
CA ARG A 78 7.41 16.95 22.47
C ARG A 78 6.88 17.06 23.90
N ASN A 79 6.44 15.94 24.43
CA ASN A 79 5.98 15.86 25.80
C ASN A 79 6.88 14.89 26.59
N ALA A 80 7.04 15.13 27.87
CA ALA A 80 7.58 14.11 28.77
C ALA A 80 6.53 12.99 28.89
N SER A 81 6.97 11.74 28.80
CA SER A 81 6.10 10.57 28.88
C SER A 81 5.15 10.65 30.08
N ASP A 82 3.95 10.13 29.95
CA ASP A 82 2.92 9.87 30.96
C ASP A 82 1.89 10.96 31.28
N ILE A 83 2.04 12.22 30.86
CA ILE A 83 1.11 13.27 31.28
C ILE A 83 0.06 13.58 30.22
N ILE A 84 0.44 13.66 28.95
CA ILE A 84 -0.47 13.92 27.81
C ILE A 84 -0.04 13.05 26.63
N LYS A 85 -0.98 12.28 26.08
CA LYS A 85 -0.72 11.42 24.93
C LYS A 85 -0.88 12.17 23.59
N ASN A 86 -1.85 13.07 23.49
CA ASN A 86 -2.11 13.81 22.25
C ASN A 86 -1.27 15.08 22.24
N VAL A 87 -0.22 15.13 21.43
CA VAL A 87 0.65 16.30 21.35
C VAL A 87 0.28 17.25 20.22
N ILE A 88 -0.24 16.73 19.10
CA ILE A 88 -0.74 17.54 17.99
C ILE A 88 -2.16 17.10 17.66
N ASN A 89 -3.09 18.07 17.69
CA ASN A 89 -4.47 17.93 17.26
C ASN A 89 -4.77 18.88 16.11
N MET A 90 -5.01 18.33 14.92
CA MET A 90 -5.13 19.04 13.66
C MET A 90 -6.54 18.86 13.09
N GLU A 91 -7.47 19.75 13.47
CA GLU A 91 -8.86 19.76 12.97
C GLU A 91 -9.07 20.77 11.82
N GLY A 92 -8.20 21.77 11.75
CA GLY A 92 -8.26 22.84 10.75
C GLY A 92 -7.55 22.51 9.45
N ARG A 93 -6.93 23.53 8.85
CA ARG A 93 -6.29 23.41 7.54
C ARG A 93 -4.86 23.94 7.55
N ILE A 94 -3.97 23.21 6.88
CA ILE A 94 -2.63 23.70 6.54
C ILE A 94 -2.47 23.60 5.03
N GLU A 95 -2.18 24.75 4.39
CA GLU A 95 -1.98 24.91 2.97
C GLU A 95 -0.57 25.46 2.71
N ALA A 96 0.30 24.62 2.17
CA ALA A 96 1.63 24.98 1.71
C ALA A 96 1.77 24.56 0.23
N HIS A 97 0.91 25.13 -0.63
CA HIS A 97 0.89 24.82 -2.07
C HIS A 97 2.23 25.03 -2.72
N SER A 98 2.65 24.15 -3.62
CA SER A 98 3.78 24.37 -4.51
C SER A 98 3.45 25.46 -5.51
N VAL A 99 4.38 26.39 -5.73
CA VAL A 99 4.23 27.51 -6.67
C VAL A 99 5.53 27.72 -7.43
N VAL A 100 5.47 27.78 -8.77
CA VAL A 100 6.55 28.13 -9.70
C VAL A 100 7.96 27.74 -9.21
N LYS A 101 8.29 26.47 -9.24
CA LYS A 101 9.62 25.89 -8.86
C LYS A 101 9.96 25.95 -7.36
N LYS A 102 9.00 26.25 -6.49
CA LYS A 102 9.15 26.13 -5.04
C LYS A 102 8.13 25.13 -4.52
N ASP A 103 8.62 23.98 -4.06
CA ASP A 103 7.77 22.93 -3.50
C ASP A 103 7.34 23.36 -2.10
N GLY A 104 6.03 23.30 -1.85
CA GLY A 104 5.47 23.54 -0.52
C GLY A 104 5.77 22.37 0.41
N ARG A 105 5.93 22.64 1.71
CA ARG A 105 6.23 21.61 2.70
C ARG A 105 5.36 21.72 3.94
N ILE A 106 4.90 20.58 4.44
CA ILE A 106 4.22 20.46 5.73
C ILE A 106 4.95 19.40 6.57
N PHE A 107 5.31 19.76 7.77
CA PHE A 107 5.92 18.87 8.75
C PHE A 107 5.12 18.88 10.06
N LEU A 108 4.64 17.71 10.49
CA LEU A 108 4.01 17.51 11.79
C LEU A 108 4.82 16.49 12.59
N GLY A 109 5.50 16.93 13.64
CA GLY A 109 6.36 16.09 14.48
C GLY A 109 5.85 16.00 15.91
N GLY A 110 5.28 14.85 16.30
CA GLY A 110 4.85 14.54 17.65
C GLY A 110 5.95 13.94 18.54
N GLY A 111 7.17 13.75 17.99
CA GLY A 111 8.23 13.01 18.67
C GLY A 111 7.95 11.50 18.74
N ASP A 112 8.80 10.79 19.49
CA ASP A 112 8.75 9.32 19.54
C ASP A 112 7.63 8.78 20.46
N GLU A 113 7.08 9.61 21.35
CA GLU A 113 6.09 9.22 22.36
C GLU A 113 4.73 9.94 22.18
N GLY A 114 4.66 10.99 21.38
CA GLY A 114 3.47 11.81 21.21
C GLY A 114 2.54 11.34 20.11
N ASN A 115 1.23 11.41 20.36
CA ASN A 115 0.21 11.11 19.36
C ASN A 115 -0.08 12.33 18.48
N VAL A 116 -0.29 12.09 17.19
CA VAL A 116 -0.69 13.10 16.20
C VAL A 116 -2.05 12.72 15.65
N ASN A 117 -3.07 13.53 15.94
CA ASN A 117 -4.42 13.34 15.44
C ASN A 117 -4.71 14.35 14.32
N ILE A 118 -5.15 13.88 13.17
CA ILE A 118 -5.48 14.72 12.02
C ILE A 118 -6.90 14.39 11.56
N ALA A 119 -7.82 15.33 11.79
CA ALA A 119 -9.19 15.33 11.27
C ALA A 119 -9.41 16.43 10.23
N GLY A 120 -8.40 17.26 9.99
CA GLY A 120 -8.43 18.37 9.04
C GLY A 120 -7.69 18.08 7.73
N ASN A 121 -7.31 19.14 7.04
CA ASN A 121 -6.70 19.06 5.71
C ASN A 121 -5.23 19.51 5.73
N LEU A 122 -4.34 18.70 5.15
CA LEU A 122 -2.97 19.07 4.81
C LEU A 122 -2.83 19.09 3.30
N ASN A 123 -2.37 20.21 2.73
CA ASN A 123 -2.33 20.37 1.28
C ASN A 123 -1.05 21.07 0.81
N THR A 124 -0.24 20.33 0.04
CA THR A 124 0.96 20.83 -0.65
C THR A 124 0.85 20.70 -2.17
N SER A 125 -0.37 20.53 -2.70
CA SER A 125 -0.60 20.37 -4.14
C SER A 125 -0.11 21.57 -4.94
N GLY A 126 0.25 21.34 -6.21
CA GLY A 126 0.54 22.39 -7.18
C GLY A 126 -0.66 23.33 -7.36
N GLU A 127 -0.42 24.64 -7.36
CA GLU A 127 -1.48 25.65 -7.51
C GLU A 127 -1.81 25.93 -8.98
N SER A 128 -0.79 26.00 -9.82
CA SER A 128 -0.89 26.33 -11.25
C SER A 128 -0.49 25.16 -12.14
N SER A 129 -0.90 25.19 -13.40
CA SER A 129 -0.47 24.21 -14.40
C SER A 129 1.05 24.12 -14.48
N GLY A 130 1.60 22.91 -14.42
CA GLY A 130 3.03 22.64 -14.38
C GLY A 130 3.65 22.61 -12.97
N ASP A 131 2.89 22.94 -11.91
CA ASP A 131 3.38 22.82 -10.54
C ASP A 131 3.24 21.39 -10.04
N SER A 132 4.35 20.81 -9.59
CA SER A 132 4.35 19.49 -8.93
C SER A 132 3.72 19.55 -7.54
N GLY A 133 3.32 18.41 -7.02
CA GLY A 133 2.99 18.29 -5.60
C GLY A 133 4.23 18.51 -4.73
N GLY A 134 4.03 19.04 -3.52
CA GLY A 134 5.09 19.25 -2.55
C GLY A 134 5.30 18.05 -1.61
N GLU A 135 5.83 18.32 -0.41
CA GLU A 135 6.17 17.30 0.57
C GLU A 135 5.28 17.40 1.81
N ILE A 136 4.77 16.26 2.29
CA ILE A 136 4.09 16.16 3.59
C ILE A 136 4.79 15.08 4.41
N PHE A 137 5.20 15.46 5.60
CA PHE A 137 5.81 14.55 6.57
C PHE A 137 5.04 14.61 7.90
N VAL A 138 4.61 13.44 8.38
CA VAL A 138 3.92 13.30 9.67
C VAL A 138 4.59 12.19 10.47
N GLN A 139 4.95 12.47 11.72
CA GLN A 139 5.56 11.50 12.61
C GLN A 139 4.98 11.61 14.02
N GLY A 140 4.76 10.46 14.67
CA GLY A 140 4.36 10.35 16.06
C GLY A 140 4.45 8.92 16.56
N ALA A 141 4.25 8.70 17.86
CA ALA A 141 4.09 7.36 18.42
C ALA A 141 2.84 6.70 17.84
N SER A 142 1.72 7.39 17.91
CA SER A 142 0.48 7.03 17.23
C SER A 142 0.07 8.16 16.30
N VAL A 143 -0.24 7.82 15.05
CA VAL A 143 -0.78 8.77 14.07
C VAL A 143 -2.18 8.30 13.67
N ILE A 144 -3.17 9.18 13.85
CA ILE A 144 -4.57 8.89 13.55
C ILE A 144 -5.07 9.90 12.51
N LEU A 145 -5.44 9.39 11.34
CA LEU A 145 -6.09 10.16 10.28
C LEU A 145 -7.58 9.84 10.32
N ASP A 146 -8.39 10.75 10.87
CA ASP A 146 -9.85 10.57 10.98
C ASP A 146 -10.57 11.47 9.96
N LYS A 147 -11.09 10.88 8.89
CA LYS A 147 -11.77 11.61 7.79
C LYS A 147 -10.98 12.79 7.24
N SER A 148 -9.68 12.77 7.43
CA SER A 148 -8.76 13.81 6.97
C SER A 148 -8.54 13.77 5.46
N LEU A 149 -8.00 14.86 4.91
CA LEU A 149 -7.60 14.95 3.53
C LEU A 149 -6.13 15.39 3.44
N ILE A 150 -5.25 14.47 3.06
CA ILE A 150 -3.81 14.69 2.94
C ILE A 150 -3.45 14.72 1.45
N GLN A 151 -3.05 15.87 0.92
CA GLN A 151 -2.88 16.05 -0.52
C GLN A 151 -1.51 16.65 -0.87
N ALA A 152 -0.83 15.99 -1.82
CA ALA A 152 0.37 16.48 -2.49
C ALA A 152 0.24 16.26 -4.01
N LYS A 153 -0.84 16.77 -4.60
CA LYS A 153 -1.18 16.52 -6.02
C LYS A 153 -0.35 17.40 -6.95
N GLY A 154 0.06 16.84 -8.10
CA GLY A 154 0.57 17.65 -9.21
C GLY A 154 -0.58 18.29 -9.99
N LYS A 155 -0.38 19.53 -10.45
CA LYS A 155 -1.30 20.25 -11.34
C LYS A 155 -0.74 20.24 -12.76
N ASP A 156 -1.20 19.29 -13.60
CA ASP A 156 -0.59 18.99 -14.90
C ASP A 156 0.93 18.73 -14.79
N ALA A 157 1.33 18.06 -13.70
CA ALA A 157 2.70 17.77 -13.32
C ALA A 157 2.76 16.55 -12.40
N LYS A 158 3.93 16.14 -11.95
CA LYS A 158 4.11 14.98 -11.06
C LYS A 158 3.48 15.25 -9.68
N GLY A 159 2.83 14.23 -9.10
CA GLY A 159 2.44 14.21 -7.69
C GLY A 159 3.66 14.33 -6.76
N GLY A 160 3.43 14.77 -5.53
CA GLY A 160 4.47 14.98 -4.52
C GLY A 160 4.77 13.75 -3.67
N ASP A 161 5.43 14.00 -2.54
CA ASP A 161 5.88 12.98 -1.62
C ASP A 161 5.13 13.09 -0.28
N ILE A 162 4.52 11.99 0.17
CA ILE A 162 3.83 11.92 1.46
C ILE A 162 4.47 10.81 2.29
N THR A 163 5.00 11.16 3.45
CA THR A 163 5.57 10.20 4.40
C THR A 163 4.87 10.31 5.74
N ILE A 164 4.31 9.19 6.22
CA ILE A 164 3.62 9.12 7.51
C ILE A 164 4.21 7.98 8.33
N THR A 165 4.65 8.30 9.55
CA THR A 165 5.25 7.34 10.46
C THR A 165 4.52 7.34 11.79
N GLY A 166 3.92 6.21 12.16
CA GLY A 166 3.40 5.92 13.49
C GLY A 166 4.25 4.85 14.17
N THR A 167 5.22 5.20 15.00
CA THR A 167 6.18 4.21 15.53
C THR A 167 5.53 3.06 16.27
N SER A 168 4.40 3.31 16.96
CA SER A 168 3.57 2.28 17.60
C SER A 168 2.35 1.91 16.77
N TRP A 169 1.64 2.93 16.24
CA TRP A 169 0.39 2.71 15.51
C TRP A 169 0.13 3.78 14.44
N LEU A 170 -0.40 3.35 13.29
CA LEU A 170 -0.92 4.23 12.25
C LEU A 170 -2.36 3.80 11.88
N SER A 171 -3.31 4.73 11.97
CA SER A 171 -4.69 4.53 11.52
C SER A 171 -4.99 5.47 10.36
N VAL A 172 -5.31 4.91 9.20
CA VAL A 172 -5.66 5.65 7.98
C VAL A 172 -7.17 5.54 7.76
N GLY A 173 -7.92 6.46 8.34
CA GLY A 173 -9.36 6.65 8.15
C GLY A 173 -9.71 7.89 7.30
N GLY A 174 -8.70 8.58 6.77
CA GLY A 174 -8.80 9.70 5.84
C GLY A 174 -8.05 9.44 4.54
N GLN A 175 -8.40 10.18 3.49
CA GLN A 175 -7.79 10.02 2.16
C GLN A 175 -6.37 10.60 2.14
N ILE A 176 -5.46 9.86 1.48
CA ILE A 176 -4.11 10.30 1.15
C ILE A 176 -3.98 10.31 -0.38
N ASP A 177 -3.55 11.45 -0.97
CA ASP A 177 -3.54 11.63 -2.43
C ASP A 177 -2.28 12.38 -2.91
N ALA A 178 -1.41 11.65 -3.59
CA ALA A 178 -0.22 12.15 -4.28
C ALA A 178 -0.33 11.97 -5.81
N SER A 179 -1.53 12.06 -6.36
CA SER A 179 -1.78 11.89 -7.80
C SER A 179 -1.31 13.11 -8.60
N GLY A 180 -1.08 12.92 -9.90
CA GLY A 180 -0.67 13.98 -10.80
C GLY A 180 -0.76 13.58 -12.26
N ASP A 181 -0.03 14.27 -13.14
CA ASP A 181 0.20 13.81 -14.51
C ASP A 181 0.95 12.48 -14.51
N SER A 182 2.01 12.40 -13.72
CA SER A 182 2.56 11.14 -13.21
C SER A 182 2.33 11.09 -11.70
N GLY A 183 2.08 9.89 -11.14
CA GLY A 183 1.87 9.72 -9.71
C GLY A 183 3.11 10.07 -8.88
N GLY A 184 2.90 10.49 -7.63
CA GLY A 184 3.94 10.75 -6.65
C GLY A 184 4.27 9.52 -5.80
N ASN A 185 4.86 9.75 -4.61
CA ASN A 185 5.28 8.67 -3.73
C ASN A 185 4.59 8.79 -2.36
N ILE A 186 4.05 7.68 -1.88
CA ILE A 186 3.46 7.59 -0.54
C ILE A 186 4.21 6.51 0.23
N LYS A 187 4.72 6.89 1.40
CA LYS A 187 5.40 5.97 2.31
C LYS A 187 4.71 5.96 3.66
N LEU A 188 4.26 4.79 4.08
CA LEU A 188 3.65 4.56 5.39
C LEU A 188 4.55 3.61 6.18
N THR A 189 4.92 4.02 7.40
CA THR A 189 5.70 3.18 8.31
C THR A 189 4.97 3.10 9.65
N ALA A 190 4.81 1.90 10.19
CA ALA A 190 4.04 1.70 11.41
C ALA A 190 4.57 0.58 12.30
N GLY A 191 4.34 0.68 13.61
CA GLY A 191 4.41 -0.47 14.50
C GLY A 191 3.28 -1.46 14.19
N GLY A 192 2.06 -0.98 14.16
CA GLY A 192 0.86 -1.64 13.63
C GLY A 192 0.04 -0.69 12.77
N LEU A 193 -0.72 -1.22 11.81
CA LEU A 193 -1.39 -0.42 10.79
C LEU A 193 -2.87 -0.83 10.63
N SER A 194 -3.72 0.18 10.43
CA SER A 194 -5.10 -0.01 9.95
C SER A 194 -5.39 0.93 8.80
N ILE A 195 -5.94 0.41 7.69
CA ILE A 195 -6.33 1.20 6.52
C ILE A 195 -7.82 1.00 6.25
N ALA A 196 -8.56 2.10 6.22
CA ALA A 196 -10.00 2.16 6.00
C ALA A 196 -10.40 3.30 5.05
N ALA A 197 -9.46 3.77 4.20
CA ALA A 197 -9.69 4.90 3.30
C ALA A 197 -8.76 4.81 2.06
N PRO A 198 -9.03 5.61 1.01
CA PRO A 198 -8.20 5.62 -0.19
C PRO A 198 -6.80 6.20 0.03
N ILE A 199 -5.81 5.54 -0.59
CA ILE A 199 -4.42 5.97 -0.72
C ILE A 199 -4.10 5.97 -2.22
N LEU A 200 -3.91 7.15 -2.79
CA LEU A 200 -3.88 7.39 -4.23
C LEU A 200 -2.54 8.01 -4.66
N ALA A 201 -1.87 7.38 -5.63
CA ALA A 201 -0.72 7.94 -6.33
C ALA A 201 -0.86 7.69 -7.84
N GLN A 202 -2.00 8.14 -8.40
CA GLN A 202 -2.37 7.89 -9.78
C GLN A 202 -1.64 8.81 -10.76
N GLY A 203 -1.38 8.31 -11.98
CA GLY A 203 -0.94 9.09 -13.12
C GLY A 203 -2.07 9.31 -14.12
N SER A 204 -2.38 10.55 -14.47
CA SER A 204 -3.46 10.83 -15.42
C SER A 204 -3.06 10.53 -16.87
N THR A 205 -1.87 10.94 -17.29
CA THR A 205 -1.31 10.72 -18.64
C THR A 205 0.06 10.02 -18.61
N GLY A 206 0.72 10.05 -17.47
CA GLY A 206 2.00 9.42 -17.22
C GLY A 206 1.89 8.11 -16.43
N GLN A 207 3.00 7.66 -15.91
CA GLN A 207 3.07 6.47 -15.07
C GLN A 207 2.38 6.70 -13.72
N GLY A 208 1.73 5.68 -13.18
CA GLY A 208 1.32 5.64 -11.78
C GLY A 208 2.50 5.76 -10.82
N GLY A 209 2.27 6.26 -9.63
CA GLY A 209 3.31 6.48 -8.63
C GLY A 209 3.68 5.24 -7.83
N SER A 210 4.10 5.45 -6.59
CA SER A 210 4.43 4.36 -5.67
C SER A 210 3.72 4.50 -4.33
N ILE A 211 3.25 3.37 -3.78
CA ILE A 211 2.77 3.25 -2.41
C ILE A 211 3.62 2.18 -1.72
N ASN A 212 4.36 2.60 -0.69
CA ASN A 212 5.23 1.73 0.10
C ASN A 212 4.74 1.69 1.55
N ILE A 213 4.35 0.50 1.99
CA ILE A 213 3.87 0.24 3.35
C ILE A 213 4.85 -0.69 4.06
N ASN A 214 5.31 -0.28 5.25
CA ASN A 214 6.15 -1.09 6.12
C ASN A 214 5.52 -1.12 7.52
N SER A 215 5.16 -2.31 8.01
CA SER A 215 4.63 -2.48 9.36
C SER A 215 5.39 -3.56 10.13
N LEU A 216 5.68 -3.30 11.41
CA LEU A 216 6.46 -4.24 12.24
C LEU A 216 5.60 -5.37 12.83
N SER A 217 4.28 -5.18 12.94
CA SER A 217 3.43 -6.22 13.53
C SER A 217 2.29 -6.63 12.60
N ARG A 218 1.21 -5.88 12.56
CA ARG A 218 0.00 -6.26 11.82
C ARG A 218 -0.47 -5.12 10.92
N SER A 219 -0.92 -5.47 9.73
CA SER A 219 -1.69 -4.60 8.85
C SER A 219 -3.11 -5.15 8.71
N TRP A 220 -4.07 -4.30 9.00
CA TRP A 220 -5.48 -4.59 8.82
C TRP A 220 -6.10 -3.63 7.80
N GLU A 221 -6.64 -4.17 6.73
CA GLU A 221 -7.24 -3.40 5.65
C GLU A 221 -8.68 -3.83 5.44
N ASN A 222 -9.60 -2.91 5.68
CA ASN A 222 -11.02 -3.20 5.51
C ASN A 222 -11.45 -3.09 4.03
N VAL A 223 -12.74 -3.25 3.76
CA VAL A 223 -13.30 -3.22 2.40
C VAL A 223 -13.22 -1.83 1.74
N ASP A 224 -13.10 -0.76 2.52
CA ASP A 224 -13.00 0.62 2.03
C ASP A 224 -11.55 1.02 1.71
N ALA A 225 -10.57 0.20 2.09
CA ALA A 225 -9.18 0.42 1.73
C ALA A 225 -9.01 0.32 0.21
N LEU A 226 -8.45 1.38 -0.38
CA LEU A 226 -8.10 1.43 -1.79
C LEU A 226 -6.68 1.95 -1.93
N LEU A 227 -5.77 1.12 -2.42
CA LEU A 227 -4.43 1.52 -2.81
C LEU A 227 -4.39 1.59 -4.33
N ASP A 228 -4.20 2.78 -4.90
CA ASP A 228 -4.29 2.95 -6.35
C ASP A 228 -3.10 3.74 -6.90
N VAL A 229 -2.32 3.05 -7.72
CA VAL A 229 -1.18 3.57 -8.48
C VAL A 229 -1.38 3.38 -9.98
N SER A 230 -2.61 3.41 -10.44
CA SER A 230 -2.93 3.31 -11.86
C SER A 230 -2.44 4.52 -12.64
N GLY A 231 -2.13 4.33 -13.92
CA GLY A 231 -1.64 5.40 -14.80
C GLY A 231 -1.75 5.02 -16.27
N ALA A 232 -1.13 5.78 -17.17
CA ALA A 232 -0.95 5.34 -18.56
C ALA A 232 -0.18 4.00 -18.59
N THR A 233 0.86 3.88 -17.75
CA THR A 233 1.44 2.61 -17.30
C THR A 233 1.25 2.50 -15.79
N GLY A 234 1.01 1.29 -15.28
CA GLY A 234 0.81 1.09 -13.85
C GLY A 234 2.05 1.44 -13.03
N GLY A 235 1.85 1.88 -11.79
CA GLY A 235 2.89 2.16 -10.81
C GLY A 235 3.24 0.92 -9.96
N SER A 236 3.69 1.14 -8.72
CA SER A 236 4.08 0.07 -7.81
C SER A 236 3.43 0.18 -6.43
N ILE A 237 2.92 -0.93 -5.92
CA ILE A 237 2.46 -1.09 -4.54
C ILE A 237 3.36 -2.13 -3.87
N GLN A 238 3.93 -1.76 -2.72
CA GLN A 238 4.66 -2.67 -1.85
C GLN A 238 4.04 -2.61 -0.45
N ASN A 239 3.59 -3.74 0.06
CA ASN A 239 3.08 -3.87 1.43
C ASN A 239 3.85 -4.97 2.16
N PHE A 240 4.84 -4.56 2.94
CA PHE A 240 5.70 -5.43 3.71
C PHE A 240 5.39 -5.30 5.20
N THR A 241 4.79 -6.32 5.75
CA THR A 241 4.42 -6.40 7.17
C THR A 241 5.13 -7.61 7.79
N VAL A 242 5.76 -7.42 8.94
CA VAL A 242 6.56 -8.50 9.54
C VAL A 242 5.68 -9.68 9.96
N GLN A 243 4.59 -9.44 10.69
CA GLN A 243 3.82 -10.55 11.27
C GLN A 243 2.61 -10.96 10.42
N GLN A 244 1.63 -10.07 10.23
CA GLN A 244 0.37 -10.47 9.60
C GLN A 244 -0.26 -9.36 8.78
N ILE A 245 -0.74 -9.70 7.57
CA ILE A 245 -1.66 -8.88 6.79
C ILE A 245 -3.02 -9.58 6.75
N THR A 246 -4.09 -8.83 7.03
CA THR A 246 -5.47 -9.23 6.75
C THR A 246 -6.10 -8.16 5.87
N ALA A 247 -6.39 -8.49 4.62
CA ALA A 247 -6.86 -7.55 3.60
C ALA A 247 -8.21 -7.96 3.01
N SER A 248 -9.09 -6.95 2.86
CA SER A 248 -10.38 -7.06 2.16
C SER A 248 -10.56 -5.92 1.13
N GLY A 249 -9.62 -4.99 1.04
CA GLY A 249 -9.66 -3.82 0.17
C GLY A 249 -9.23 -4.08 -1.27
N LYS A 250 -8.86 -3.01 -1.97
CA LYS A 250 -8.45 -3.06 -3.38
C LYS A 250 -7.04 -2.51 -3.56
N TYR A 251 -6.24 -3.21 -4.37
CA TYR A 251 -4.92 -2.76 -4.82
C TYR A 251 -4.94 -2.67 -6.34
N LEU A 252 -4.75 -1.47 -6.87
CA LEU A 252 -4.85 -1.20 -8.30
C LEU A 252 -3.52 -0.63 -8.82
N ALA A 253 -2.95 -1.28 -9.83
CA ALA A 253 -1.77 -0.84 -10.55
C ALA A 253 -2.02 -0.95 -12.07
N LEU A 254 -3.12 -0.33 -12.54
CA LEU A 254 -3.60 -0.49 -13.92
C LEU A 254 -2.75 0.31 -14.90
N GLY A 255 -2.51 -0.28 -16.09
CA GLY A 255 -1.95 0.41 -17.25
C GLY A 255 -3.05 0.78 -18.26
N ASN A 256 -3.58 2.01 -18.17
CA ASN A 256 -4.72 2.44 -18.97
C ASN A 256 -4.39 2.65 -20.46
N ASP A 257 -3.11 2.84 -20.80
CA ASP A 257 -2.59 2.96 -22.18
C ASP A 257 -1.29 2.17 -22.39
N GLY A 258 -0.93 1.32 -21.44
CA GLY A 258 0.34 0.59 -21.45
C GLY A 258 0.25 -0.72 -20.69
N LYS A 259 1.37 -1.12 -20.10
CA LYS A 259 1.45 -2.29 -19.25
C LYS A 259 0.93 -1.99 -17.85
N GLY A 260 0.34 -3.00 -17.20
CA GLY A 260 0.05 -2.98 -15.79
C GLY A 260 1.33 -2.84 -14.94
N GLY A 261 1.17 -2.40 -13.71
CA GLY A 261 2.27 -2.16 -12.77
C GLY A 261 2.65 -3.39 -11.95
N SER A 262 3.14 -3.15 -10.75
CA SER A 262 3.53 -4.21 -9.81
C SER A 262 2.81 -4.08 -8.47
N ILE A 263 2.45 -5.23 -7.89
CA ILE A 263 1.87 -5.35 -6.55
C ILE A 263 2.64 -6.43 -5.80
N ASP A 264 3.36 -6.05 -4.75
CA ASP A 264 4.15 -6.95 -3.92
C ASP A 264 3.63 -6.91 -2.49
N VAL A 265 3.17 -8.05 -1.96
CA VAL A 265 2.60 -8.14 -0.62
C VAL A 265 3.22 -9.31 0.12
N THR A 266 3.84 -9.04 1.26
CA THR A 266 4.40 -10.10 2.09
C THR A 266 4.26 -9.84 3.58
N ALA A 267 4.09 -10.92 4.33
CA ALA A 267 4.13 -11.01 5.79
C ALA A 267 4.38 -12.45 6.19
N SER A 268 4.72 -12.72 7.45
CA SER A 268 4.76 -14.11 7.95
C SER A 268 3.41 -14.81 7.76
N SER A 269 2.29 -14.10 7.95
CA SER A 269 0.94 -14.63 7.70
C SER A 269 0.12 -13.69 6.81
N LEU A 270 -0.37 -14.19 5.69
CA LEU A 270 -1.20 -13.47 4.73
C LEU A 270 -2.62 -14.01 4.73
N LYS A 271 -3.61 -13.10 4.79
CA LYS A 271 -5.04 -13.43 4.71
C LYS A 271 -5.76 -12.47 3.78
N PHE A 272 -6.09 -12.94 2.59
CA PHE A 272 -6.87 -12.21 1.58
C PHE A 272 -8.33 -12.69 1.62
N MET A 273 -9.21 -11.90 2.25
CA MET A 273 -10.58 -12.29 2.56
C MET A 273 -11.56 -12.02 1.40
N SER A 274 -11.62 -10.80 0.90
CA SER A 274 -12.40 -10.38 -0.28
C SER A 274 -11.61 -9.36 -1.11
N ASN A 275 -10.30 -9.47 -1.06
CA ASN A 275 -9.38 -8.52 -1.67
C ASN A 275 -9.44 -8.60 -3.20
N THR A 276 -9.35 -7.45 -3.85
CA THR A 276 -9.15 -7.35 -5.30
C THR A 276 -7.78 -6.76 -5.57
N MET A 277 -6.92 -7.50 -6.26
CA MET A 277 -5.63 -7.00 -6.74
C MET A 277 -5.62 -7.00 -8.26
N ASP A 278 -5.38 -5.85 -8.86
CA ASP A 278 -5.42 -5.71 -10.31
C ASP A 278 -4.21 -4.92 -10.84
N ALA A 279 -3.33 -5.63 -11.54
CA ALA A 279 -2.21 -5.11 -12.29
C ALA A 279 -2.41 -5.32 -13.80
N SER A 280 -3.62 -5.20 -14.31
CA SER A 280 -3.92 -5.34 -15.73
C SER A 280 -3.46 -4.13 -16.53
N GLY A 281 -3.21 -4.32 -17.82
CA GLY A 281 -2.87 -3.22 -18.71
C GLY A 281 -3.42 -3.41 -20.11
N THR A 282 -3.53 -2.34 -20.87
CA THR A 282 -4.06 -2.38 -22.25
C THR A 282 -3.08 -3.02 -23.23
N LYS A 283 -1.76 -2.94 -22.97
CA LYS A 283 -0.68 -3.43 -23.85
C LYS A 283 0.18 -4.54 -23.22
N GLY A 284 -0.20 -5.02 -22.05
CA GLY A 284 0.47 -6.11 -21.34
C GLY A 284 0.02 -6.17 -19.89
N GLY A 285 -0.09 -7.38 -19.33
CA GLY A 285 -0.30 -7.56 -17.90
C GLY A 285 0.91 -7.16 -17.08
N GLY A 286 0.70 -6.83 -15.81
CA GLY A 286 1.75 -6.49 -14.84
C GLY A 286 2.23 -7.71 -14.05
N THR A 287 2.74 -7.45 -12.85
CA THR A 287 3.26 -8.48 -11.94
C THR A 287 2.62 -8.37 -10.57
N ILE A 288 2.19 -9.50 -10.02
CA ILE A 288 1.69 -9.59 -8.63
C ILE A 288 2.44 -10.69 -7.92
N ARG A 289 3.01 -10.38 -6.74
CA ARG A 289 3.74 -11.35 -5.91
C ARG A 289 3.17 -11.32 -4.49
N LEU A 290 2.68 -12.46 -4.04
CA LEU A 290 2.06 -12.64 -2.74
C LEU A 290 2.84 -13.67 -1.95
N GLY A 291 3.50 -13.25 -0.88
CA GLY A 291 4.20 -14.10 0.06
C GLY A 291 5.49 -14.72 -0.45
N GLY A 292 6.07 -14.21 -1.52
CA GLY A 292 7.36 -14.69 -2.01
C GLY A 292 7.59 -14.46 -3.51
N GLU A 293 8.73 -14.91 -3.99
CA GLU A 293 9.13 -14.89 -5.38
C GLU A 293 9.09 -16.32 -5.98
N TYR A 294 9.29 -16.41 -7.28
CA TYR A 294 9.31 -17.66 -8.04
C TYR A 294 10.12 -18.76 -7.33
N GLN A 295 9.48 -19.89 -7.09
CA GLN A 295 10.04 -21.03 -6.37
C GLN A 295 10.64 -20.66 -4.99
N GLY A 296 10.03 -19.71 -4.28
CA GLY A 296 10.53 -19.24 -2.98
C GLY A 296 11.86 -18.49 -3.05
N GLY A 297 12.20 -17.88 -4.19
CA GLY A 297 13.38 -17.05 -4.32
C GLY A 297 14.69 -17.81 -4.53
N LYS A 298 14.68 -19.05 -4.97
CA LYS A 298 15.88 -19.91 -5.11
C LYS A 298 16.98 -19.39 -6.03
N ASN A 299 16.72 -18.42 -6.88
CA ASN A 299 17.67 -17.93 -7.90
C ASN A 299 17.76 -16.40 -7.94
N LEU A 300 17.46 -15.70 -6.85
CA LEU A 300 17.46 -14.23 -6.85
C LEU A 300 18.78 -13.64 -6.40
N SER A 301 19.25 -12.68 -7.16
CA SER A 301 20.41 -11.85 -6.83
C SER A 301 20.06 -10.46 -6.32
N VAL A 302 18.80 -10.02 -6.36
CA VAL A 302 18.40 -8.64 -5.99
C VAL A 302 16.92 -8.60 -5.60
N ASP A 303 16.59 -7.80 -4.56
CA ASP A 303 15.23 -7.45 -4.07
C ASP A 303 14.39 -8.66 -3.60
N GLU A 304 14.89 -9.31 -2.57
CA GLU A 304 14.21 -10.44 -1.94
C GLU A 304 12.91 -9.99 -1.28
N ILE A 305 11.77 -10.42 -1.85
CA ILE A 305 10.51 -10.43 -1.12
C ILE A 305 10.64 -11.53 -0.07
N GLN A 306 10.49 -11.18 1.21
CA GLN A 306 10.47 -12.15 2.31
C GLN A 306 9.35 -13.17 2.07
N ASN A 307 9.66 -14.47 2.23
CA ASN A 307 8.67 -15.52 2.11
C ASN A 307 7.64 -15.47 3.26
N ALA A 308 6.38 -15.68 2.92
CA ALA A 308 5.35 -15.92 3.92
C ALA A 308 5.48 -17.33 4.49
N GLU A 309 5.19 -17.51 5.77
CA GLU A 309 5.01 -18.84 6.36
C GLU A 309 3.66 -19.42 5.97
N THR A 310 2.60 -18.61 6.07
CA THR A 310 1.23 -19.03 5.76
C THR A 310 0.51 -18.03 4.86
N LEU A 311 -0.29 -18.56 3.90
CA LEU A 311 -1.10 -17.76 3.01
C LEU A 311 -2.50 -18.35 2.88
N LEU A 312 -3.51 -17.53 3.12
CA LEU A 312 -4.92 -17.83 2.85
C LEU A 312 -5.48 -16.82 1.85
N MET A 313 -5.98 -17.31 0.72
CA MET A 313 -6.81 -16.57 -0.23
C MET A 313 -8.17 -17.22 -0.30
N THR A 314 -9.23 -16.52 0.11
CA THR A 314 -10.60 -17.06 0.10
C THR A 314 -11.21 -17.05 -1.31
N ASP A 315 -12.36 -17.65 -1.47
CA ASP A 315 -13.12 -17.73 -2.73
C ASP A 315 -13.65 -16.37 -3.22
N ALA A 316 -13.79 -15.40 -2.33
CA ALA A 316 -14.19 -14.03 -2.66
C ALA A 316 -13.04 -13.16 -3.19
N ALA A 317 -11.78 -13.59 -3.04
CA ALA A 317 -10.64 -12.83 -3.50
C ALA A 317 -10.38 -12.98 -5.00
N GLN A 318 -9.92 -11.90 -5.64
CA GLN A 318 -9.63 -11.84 -7.07
C GLN A 318 -8.26 -11.20 -7.32
N ILE A 319 -7.44 -11.89 -8.11
CA ILE A 319 -6.10 -11.42 -8.48
C ILE A 319 -5.99 -11.41 -9.99
N THR A 320 -5.69 -10.26 -10.57
CA THR A 320 -5.72 -10.06 -12.01
C THR A 320 -4.48 -9.32 -12.51
N ALA A 321 -3.85 -9.84 -13.55
CA ALA A 321 -2.77 -9.17 -14.28
C ALA A 321 -2.91 -9.48 -15.79
N LYS A 322 -4.11 -9.27 -16.33
CA LYS A 322 -4.45 -9.58 -17.72
C LYS A 322 -4.21 -8.41 -18.66
N VAL A 323 -4.32 -8.69 -19.95
CA VAL A 323 -4.45 -7.65 -20.97
C VAL A 323 -5.91 -7.30 -21.17
N THR A 324 -6.22 -6.00 -21.10
CA THR A 324 -7.56 -5.48 -21.35
C THR A 324 -7.77 -5.00 -22.78
N GLY A 325 -6.67 -4.89 -23.55
CA GLY A 325 -6.69 -4.51 -24.96
C GLY A 325 -6.69 -5.73 -25.90
N THR A 326 -6.41 -5.44 -27.17
CA THR A 326 -6.38 -6.47 -28.23
C THR A 326 -5.04 -7.18 -28.34
N GLU A 327 -3.96 -6.53 -27.95
CA GLU A 327 -2.58 -6.99 -28.12
C GLU A 327 -1.81 -6.94 -26.81
N GLY A 328 -0.86 -7.86 -26.64
CA GLY A 328 0.04 -7.89 -25.51
C GLY A 328 0.00 -9.21 -24.74
N ASP A 329 1.09 -9.51 -24.06
CA ASP A 329 1.26 -10.73 -23.28
C ASP A 329 0.55 -10.60 -21.93
N GLY A 330 -0.04 -11.71 -21.46
CA GLY A 330 -0.58 -11.83 -20.11
C GLY A 330 0.52 -11.59 -19.05
N GLY A 331 0.11 -11.19 -17.85
CA GLY A 331 1.03 -10.84 -16.78
C GLY A 331 1.60 -12.05 -16.03
N ARG A 332 2.20 -11.76 -14.88
CA ARG A 332 2.83 -12.75 -14.01
C ARG A 332 2.25 -12.64 -12.60
N ILE A 333 1.77 -13.76 -12.04
CA ILE A 333 1.28 -13.84 -10.67
C ILE A 333 2.02 -14.95 -9.95
N ILE A 334 2.56 -14.67 -8.76
CA ILE A 334 3.20 -15.62 -7.86
C ILE A 334 2.49 -15.60 -6.53
N VAL A 335 2.13 -16.76 -6.03
CA VAL A 335 1.56 -17.00 -4.71
C VAL A 335 2.42 -18.06 -4.03
N TRP A 336 3.11 -17.69 -2.96
CA TRP A 336 4.05 -18.55 -2.26
C TRP A 336 3.84 -18.56 -0.75
N ALA A 337 4.06 -19.70 -0.11
CA ALA A 337 4.23 -19.83 1.33
C ALA A 337 5.22 -20.96 1.67
N ASP A 338 6.04 -20.78 2.70
CA ASP A 338 7.02 -21.79 3.10
C ASP A 338 6.37 -23.00 3.82
N GLN A 339 5.27 -22.77 4.57
CA GLN A 339 4.63 -23.84 5.35
C GLN A 339 3.27 -24.23 4.76
N GLN A 340 2.35 -23.27 4.60
CA GLN A 340 1.00 -23.58 4.16
C GLN A 340 0.44 -22.50 3.24
N ALA A 341 0.00 -22.89 2.05
CA ALA A 341 -0.82 -22.07 1.17
C ALA A 341 -2.20 -22.69 0.98
N ALA A 342 -3.26 -21.91 1.21
CA ALA A 342 -4.64 -22.27 0.89
C ALA A 342 -5.20 -21.21 -0.06
N VAL A 343 -5.37 -21.56 -1.33
CA VAL A 343 -5.64 -20.60 -2.41
C VAL A 343 -6.94 -20.98 -3.12
N PHE A 344 -7.92 -20.10 -2.98
CA PHE A 344 -9.24 -20.20 -3.62
C PHE A 344 -9.48 -18.89 -4.41
N GLY A 345 -10.72 -18.70 -4.95
CA GLY A 345 -11.07 -17.49 -5.68
C GLY A 345 -10.63 -17.52 -7.15
N GLN A 346 -10.31 -16.35 -7.71
CA GLN A 346 -9.99 -16.24 -9.14
C GLN A 346 -8.63 -15.58 -9.37
N ILE A 347 -7.86 -16.16 -10.31
CA ILE A 347 -6.59 -15.64 -10.80
C ILE A 347 -6.68 -15.52 -12.33
N ASP A 348 -6.37 -14.33 -12.90
CA ASP A 348 -6.51 -14.07 -14.33
C ASP A 348 -5.28 -13.35 -14.90
N VAL A 349 -4.57 -14.02 -15.83
CA VAL A 349 -3.41 -13.49 -16.56
C VAL A 349 -3.59 -13.66 -18.06
N THR A 350 -4.81 -13.53 -18.56
CA THR A 350 -5.12 -13.71 -19.98
C THR A 350 -4.43 -12.64 -20.86
N PRO A 351 -3.94 -13.02 -22.06
CA PRO A 351 -3.33 -12.11 -23.02
C PRO A 351 -4.37 -11.27 -23.75
N GLY A 352 -3.91 -10.37 -24.63
CA GLY A 352 -4.76 -9.58 -25.51
C GLY A 352 -5.66 -10.45 -26.40
N THR A 353 -6.81 -9.93 -26.82
CA THR A 353 -7.81 -10.72 -27.52
C THR A 353 -7.39 -11.16 -28.93
N GLN A 354 -6.46 -10.44 -29.57
CA GLN A 354 -5.96 -10.74 -30.92
C GLN A 354 -4.55 -11.33 -30.94
N THR A 355 -3.61 -10.73 -30.18
CA THR A 355 -2.21 -11.17 -30.13
C THR A 355 -1.67 -11.17 -28.71
N GLY A 356 -0.54 -11.84 -28.51
CA GLY A 356 0.17 -11.96 -27.25
C GLY A 356 0.16 -13.39 -26.70
N ALA A 357 1.19 -13.72 -25.93
CA ALA A 357 1.31 -14.99 -25.23
C ALA A 357 0.47 -15.01 -23.95
N GLY A 358 0.00 -16.19 -23.55
CA GLY A 358 -0.65 -16.37 -22.25
C GLY A 358 0.30 -16.03 -21.10
N GLY A 359 -0.26 -15.64 -19.95
CA GLY A 359 0.53 -15.24 -18.80
C GLY A 359 1.05 -16.43 -17.99
N PHE A 360 1.72 -16.11 -16.90
CA PHE A 360 2.32 -17.07 -15.97
C PHE A 360 1.72 -16.94 -14.57
N VAL A 361 1.28 -18.05 -14.00
CA VAL A 361 0.82 -18.16 -12.62
C VAL A 361 1.60 -19.25 -11.91
N GLU A 362 2.14 -18.94 -10.76
CA GLU A 362 2.63 -19.92 -9.79
C GLU A 362 1.78 -19.85 -8.53
N VAL A 363 1.31 -21.03 -8.06
CA VAL A 363 0.72 -21.20 -6.74
C VAL A 363 1.41 -22.36 -6.06
N SER A 364 2.24 -22.04 -5.08
CA SER A 364 3.17 -22.99 -4.52
C SER A 364 3.25 -22.92 -3.00
N SER A 365 3.70 -24.00 -2.38
CA SER A 365 4.07 -24.03 -0.98
C SER A 365 5.20 -25.04 -0.79
N ALA A 366 6.22 -24.65 0.00
CA ALA A 366 7.32 -25.57 0.27
C ALA A 366 6.91 -26.80 1.09
N ASP A 367 5.77 -26.75 1.80
CA ASP A 367 5.24 -27.90 2.56
C ASP A 367 3.82 -28.29 2.10
N THR A 368 2.80 -27.50 2.42
CA THR A 368 1.40 -27.90 2.19
C THR A 368 0.66 -26.90 1.30
N LEU A 369 0.09 -27.40 0.18
CA LEU A 369 -0.74 -26.62 -0.72
C LEU A 369 -2.18 -27.16 -0.74
N THR A 370 -3.15 -26.30 -0.41
CA THR A 370 -4.57 -26.50 -0.70
C THR A 370 -4.98 -25.57 -1.84
N PHE A 371 -5.30 -26.13 -3.00
CA PHE A 371 -5.61 -25.36 -4.18
C PHE A 371 -7.04 -25.61 -4.65
N GLY A 372 -7.80 -24.55 -4.88
CA GLY A 372 -9.17 -24.58 -5.38
C GLY A 372 -9.53 -23.30 -6.16
N ALA A 373 -8.53 -22.55 -6.59
CA ALA A 373 -8.74 -21.32 -7.36
C ALA A 373 -9.11 -21.61 -8.82
N LYS A 374 -9.90 -20.72 -9.40
CA LYS A 374 -10.10 -20.66 -10.86
C LYS A 374 -8.97 -19.86 -11.48
N VAL A 375 -8.17 -20.47 -12.35
CA VAL A 375 -7.02 -19.80 -13.00
C VAL A 375 -7.24 -19.69 -14.50
N LEU A 376 -7.07 -18.48 -15.03
CA LEU A 376 -7.16 -18.14 -16.46
C LEU A 376 -5.79 -17.64 -16.93
N THR A 377 -5.10 -18.42 -17.75
CA THR A 377 -3.74 -18.08 -18.22
C THR A 377 -3.67 -17.79 -19.71
N GLY A 378 -4.69 -18.14 -20.48
CA GLY A 378 -4.69 -18.02 -21.92
C GLY A 378 -6.07 -17.78 -22.51
N ILE A 379 -6.12 -17.56 -23.80
CA ILE A 379 -7.34 -17.41 -24.59
C ILE A 379 -7.19 -18.11 -25.95
N ASN A 380 -8.19 -18.89 -26.37
CA ASN A 380 -8.15 -19.71 -27.59
C ASN A 380 -6.90 -20.61 -27.62
N ASP A 381 -6.11 -20.58 -28.68
CA ASP A 381 -4.89 -21.39 -28.86
C ASP A 381 -3.64 -20.78 -28.22
N ARG A 382 -3.76 -19.61 -27.60
CA ARG A 382 -2.64 -18.92 -26.93
C ARG A 382 -2.63 -19.26 -25.45
N THR A 383 -1.82 -20.26 -25.14
CA THR A 383 -1.73 -20.85 -23.81
C THR A 383 -0.76 -20.08 -22.92
N GLY A 384 -1.08 -19.98 -21.62
CA GLY A 384 -0.15 -19.57 -20.58
C GLY A 384 0.29 -20.75 -19.73
N THR A 385 0.91 -20.47 -18.60
CA THR A 385 1.46 -21.49 -17.71
C THR A 385 0.83 -21.35 -16.31
N LEU A 386 0.40 -22.47 -15.73
CA LEU A 386 0.13 -22.61 -14.31
C LEU A 386 1.16 -23.59 -13.72
N LEU A 387 1.98 -23.11 -12.81
CA LEU A 387 2.91 -23.93 -12.01
C LEU A 387 2.29 -24.17 -10.63
N LEU A 388 2.18 -25.42 -10.24
CA LEU A 388 1.86 -25.87 -8.88
C LEU A 388 3.07 -26.66 -8.37
N ASP A 389 3.78 -26.15 -7.36
CA ASP A 389 4.99 -26.76 -6.81
C ASP A 389 4.87 -27.01 -5.30
N PRO A 390 4.02 -27.95 -4.86
CA PRO A 390 4.00 -28.44 -3.48
C PRO A 390 5.05 -29.54 -3.27
N LYS A 391 5.39 -29.79 -2.02
CA LYS A 391 6.29 -30.89 -1.63
C LYS A 391 5.80 -32.26 -2.11
N ASN A 392 4.50 -32.49 -2.10
CA ASN A 392 3.86 -33.74 -2.52
C ASN A 392 2.61 -33.44 -3.38
N ILE A 393 2.53 -34.11 -4.52
CA ILE A 393 1.37 -34.06 -5.42
C ILE A 393 0.84 -35.46 -5.68
N THR A 394 -0.45 -35.66 -5.59
CA THR A 394 -1.14 -36.85 -6.10
C THR A 394 -2.01 -36.47 -7.28
N ILE A 395 -1.73 -37.02 -8.44
CA ILE A 395 -2.55 -36.91 -9.64
C ILE A 395 -3.36 -38.19 -9.75
N ALA A 396 -4.67 -38.12 -9.59
CA ALA A 396 -5.56 -39.27 -9.74
C ALA A 396 -6.38 -39.12 -11.04
N SER A 397 -6.41 -40.18 -11.86
CA SER A 397 -7.34 -40.26 -12.97
C SER A 397 -8.74 -40.59 -12.44
N SER A 398 -9.73 -39.71 -12.67
CA SER A 398 -11.11 -40.07 -12.40
C SER A 398 -11.58 -41.05 -13.46
N GLY A 399 -11.83 -42.32 -13.05
CA GLY A 399 -12.43 -43.30 -13.91
C GLY A 399 -13.92 -43.01 -14.17
N GLY A 400 -14.22 -42.26 -15.21
CA GLY A 400 -15.62 -41.97 -15.61
C GLY A 400 -15.70 -41.08 -16.85
N ASN A 401 -16.05 -41.67 -17.95
CA ASN A 401 -16.52 -41.06 -19.20
C ASN A 401 -15.66 -39.94 -19.84
N GLY A 402 -14.49 -40.33 -20.36
CA GLY A 402 -13.93 -39.67 -21.58
C GLY A 402 -13.56 -38.19 -21.52
N SER A 403 -13.58 -37.55 -20.39
CA SER A 403 -13.06 -36.19 -20.17
C SER A 403 -11.81 -36.31 -19.31
N GLY A 404 -10.66 -35.91 -19.82
CA GLY A 404 -9.39 -35.93 -19.10
C GLY A 404 -9.40 -34.92 -17.94
N ALA A 405 -10.13 -35.23 -16.89
CA ALA A 405 -10.10 -34.44 -15.66
C ALA A 405 -8.99 -34.97 -14.78
N PHE A 406 -8.06 -34.10 -14.43
CA PHE A 406 -7.01 -34.41 -13.43
C PHE A 406 -7.53 -34.03 -12.05
N SER A 407 -7.45 -34.97 -11.10
CA SER A 407 -7.63 -34.66 -9.69
C SER A 407 -6.24 -34.45 -9.07
N LEU A 408 -5.93 -33.22 -8.69
CA LEU A 408 -4.70 -32.89 -7.96
C LEU A 408 -5.04 -32.92 -6.47
N THR A 409 -4.58 -33.95 -5.76
CA THR A 409 -4.70 -34.02 -4.31
C THR A 409 -3.32 -33.70 -3.73
N ALA A 410 -3.12 -32.51 -3.18
CA ALA A 410 -1.98 -32.27 -2.33
C ALA A 410 -2.12 -33.19 -1.08
N MET A 411 -1.20 -34.10 -0.89
CA MET A 411 -1.22 -34.95 0.31
C MET A 411 -0.78 -34.12 1.51
N MET A 412 -1.74 -33.70 2.29
CA MET A 412 -1.53 -33.19 3.63
C MET A 412 -1.05 -34.33 4.53
N GLY A 413 -0.06 -34.07 5.38
CA GLY A 413 0.39 -35.03 6.38
C GLY A 413 -0.80 -35.59 7.19
N SER A 414 -0.69 -36.80 7.62
CA SER A 414 -1.73 -37.65 8.23
C SER A 414 -2.75 -36.91 9.11
N GLY A 415 -3.96 -36.67 8.59
CA GLY A 415 -5.08 -36.14 9.37
C GLY A 415 -6.12 -35.31 8.61
N TYR A 416 -5.97 -35.01 7.33
CA TYR A 416 -6.98 -34.25 6.59
C TYR A 416 -7.70 -35.08 5.53
N SER A 417 -8.96 -35.41 5.81
CA SER A 417 -9.87 -36.10 4.89
C SER A 417 -10.84 -35.07 4.25
N GLY A 418 -10.38 -34.30 3.30
CA GLY A 418 -11.22 -33.33 2.62
C GLY A 418 -10.72 -33.03 1.22
N GLY A 419 -10.60 -34.08 0.39
CA GLY A 419 -10.27 -33.92 -1.02
C GLY A 419 -11.36 -33.13 -1.75
N LYS A 420 -11.10 -31.89 -2.17
CA LYS A 420 -11.92 -31.25 -3.20
C LYS A 420 -11.44 -31.71 -4.56
N ASN A 421 -12.36 -32.22 -5.37
CA ASN A 421 -12.08 -32.66 -6.73
C ASN A 421 -11.71 -31.46 -7.60
N PHE A 422 -10.55 -31.52 -8.22
CA PHE A 422 -10.03 -30.54 -9.18
C PHE A 422 -10.84 -30.47 -10.50
N ASN A 423 -11.89 -31.27 -10.63
CA ASN A 423 -12.68 -31.46 -11.84
C ASN A 423 -13.41 -30.20 -12.35
N GLN A 424 -13.45 -29.11 -11.60
CA GLN A 424 -14.17 -27.91 -12.01
C GLN A 424 -13.27 -26.77 -12.49
N SER A 425 -11.97 -26.81 -12.22
CA SER A 425 -11.07 -25.70 -12.56
C SER A 425 -10.11 -25.96 -13.73
N LEU A 426 -10.02 -27.17 -14.23
CA LEU A 426 -9.16 -27.57 -15.37
C LEU A 426 -9.98 -28.30 -16.44
N ASP A 427 -11.21 -27.91 -16.71
CA ASP A 427 -11.96 -28.45 -17.85
C ASP A 427 -11.42 -27.85 -19.13
N THR A 428 -10.61 -28.61 -19.85
CA THR A 428 -10.04 -28.24 -21.15
C THR A 428 -11.08 -27.97 -22.23
N ARG A 429 -12.38 -28.27 -21.97
CA ARG A 429 -13.50 -27.97 -22.89
C ARG A 429 -13.96 -26.52 -22.82
N ASP A 430 -13.58 -25.77 -21.78
CA ASP A 430 -13.93 -24.34 -21.63
C ASP A 430 -12.85 -23.39 -22.17
N ASN A 431 -12.08 -23.80 -23.17
CA ASN A 431 -11.02 -22.98 -23.82
C ASN A 431 -9.87 -22.54 -22.90
N PHE A 432 -9.54 -23.29 -21.87
CA PHE A 432 -8.37 -23.02 -21.06
C PHE A 432 -7.11 -23.54 -21.76
N GLY A 433 -6.47 -22.70 -22.52
CA GLY A 433 -5.14 -22.97 -23.08
C GLY A 433 -4.04 -22.90 -22.01
N ALA A 434 -4.18 -23.61 -20.90
CA ALA A 434 -3.15 -23.69 -19.89
C ALA A 434 -2.37 -25.00 -20.01
N SER A 435 -1.04 -24.91 -20.10
CA SER A 435 -0.17 -26.06 -19.82
C SER A 435 0.14 -26.06 -18.33
N VAL A 436 -0.06 -27.20 -17.69
CA VAL A 436 0.38 -27.44 -16.31
C VAL A 436 1.82 -27.92 -16.37
N SER A 437 2.75 -27.16 -15.83
CA SER A 437 4.15 -27.58 -15.70
C SER A 437 4.38 -28.09 -14.27
N LEU A 438 4.84 -29.31 -14.14
CA LEU A 438 5.29 -29.91 -12.90
C LEU A 438 6.81 -29.85 -12.86
N ASP A 439 7.41 -29.23 -11.85
CA ASP A 439 8.86 -29.24 -11.68
C ASP A 439 9.32 -30.65 -11.28
N GLY A 440 9.93 -31.37 -12.24
CA GLY A 440 10.40 -32.76 -12.06
C GLY A 440 11.54 -32.92 -11.03
N ASN A 441 12.07 -31.84 -10.47
CA ASN A 441 13.14 -31.92 -9.47
C ASN A 441 12.61 -32.08 -8.03
N ARG A 442 11.30 -32.10 -7.84
CA ARG A 442 10.63 -32.28 -6.53
C ARG A 442 9.59 -33.39 -6.49
N LEU A 443 9.50 -34.20 -7.55
CA LEU A 443 8.71 -35.43 -7.55
C LEU A 443 9.47 -36.58 -6.88
#